data_25f404846ac9fe414de080052247b8c7
#
_entry.id   25f404846ac9fe414de080052247b8c7
#
_cell.length_a   1.000
_cell.length_b   1.000
_cell.length_c   1.000
_cell.angle_alpha   90.00
_cell.angle_beta   90.00
_cell.angle_gamma   90.00
#
_symmetry.space_group_name_H-M   'P 1'
#
loop_
_entity.id
_entity.type
_entity.pdbx_description
1 polymer ?
#
loop_
_entity_poly.entity_id
_entity_poly.type
_entity_poly.pdbx_seq_one_letter_code
_entity_poly.pdbx_strand_id
1 'polypeptide(L)'
;MSTYIYIIDDLVFFFVGIVILYLFVLAVASHFKRIVYPKAEKKYHCAILVPEESPLPVIYREESYEFFTYNDLHQGINTLDKEHYQLVLILSNTAISLSPLFLEKIYNAYDAGIQAIQLHTVIENRKGFCNRFRAI
;
A
#
# COMPACT_ATOMS: atom_id res chain seq x y z
N MET A 1 -51.86 13.40 -18.96
CA MET A 1 -50.47 13.23 -19.42
C MET A 1 -49.45 13.76 -18.41
N SER A 2 -49.71 14.83 -17.70
CA SER A 2 -48.82 15.42 -16.68
C SER A 2 -48.53 14.50 -15.48
N THR A 3 -49.54 13.81 -14.94
CA THR A 3 -49.43 12.99 -13.72
C THR A 3 -48.47 11.79 -13.86
N TYR A 4 -48.42 11.16 -15.04
CA TYR A 4 -47.51 10.03 -15.28
C TYR A 4 -46.06 10.47 -15.32
N ILE A 5 -45.78 11.69 -15.79
CA ILE A 5 -44.43 12.24 -15.84
C ILE A 5 -43.89 12.43 -14.42
N TYR A 6 -44.68 12.95 -13.51
CA TYR A 6 -44.28 13.11 -12.10
C TYR A 6 -44.02 11.80 -11.40
N ILE A 7 -44.85 10.78 -11.65
CA ILE A 7 -44.65 9.44 -11.07
C ILE A 7 -43.33 8.80 -11.53
N ILE A 8 -43.02 8.97 -12.84
CA ILE A 8 -41.76 8.45 -13.39
C ILE A 8 -40.56 9.21 -12.79
N ASP A 9 -40.67 10.52 -12.67
CA ASP A 9 -39.60 11.35 -12.10
C ASP A 9 -39.32 11.00 -10.62
N ASP A 10 -40.35 10.86 -9.82
CA ASP A 10 -40.25 10.43 -8.44
C ASP A 10 -39.62 9.04 -8.31
N LEU A 11 -39.98 8.14 -9.21
CA LEU A 11 -39.46 6.77 -9.21
C LEU A 11 -37.96 6.73 -9.58
N VAL A 12 -37.58 7.52 -10.58
CA VAL A 12 -36.17 7.68 -10.97
C VAL A 12 -35.36 8.30 -9.82
N PHE A 13 -35.88 9.35 -9.21
CA PHE A 13 -35.22 10.01 -8.07
C PHE A 13 -35.04 9.06 -6.90
N PHE A 14 -36.01 8.22 -6.61
CA PHE A 14 -35.94 7.20 -5.55
C PHE A 14 -34.84 6.17 -5.84
N PHE A 15 -34.77 5.64 -7.07
CA PHE A 15 -33.71 4.70 -7.46
C PHE A 15 -32.31 5.31 -7.39
N VAL A 16 -32.13 6.55 -7.89
CA VAL A 16 -30.87 7.27 -7.80
C VAL A 16 -30.45 7.48 -6.35
N GLY A 17 -31.41 7.83 -5.48
CA GLY A 17 -31.18 7.95 -4.03
C GLY A 17 -30.67 6.67 -3.39
N ILE A 18 -31.24 5.52 -3.74
CA ILE A 18 -30.78 4.19 -3.24
C ILE A 18 -29.34 3.92 -3.70
N VAL A 19 -29.02 4.19 -4.96
CA VAL A 19 -27.66 3.95 -5.48
C VAL A 19 -26.63 4.84 -4.77
N ILE A 20 -26.95 6.12 -4.56
CA ILE A 20 -26.08 7.05 -3.83
C ILE A 20 -25.88 6.58 -2.38
N LEU A 21 -26.93 6.18 -1.69
CA LEU A 21 -26.86 5.66 -0.33
C LEU A 21 -26.00 4.40 -0.25
N TYR A 22 -26.15 3.48 -1.20
CA TYR A 22 -25.35 2.27 -1.28
C TYR A 22 -23.85 2.58 -1.46
N LEU A 23 -23.52 3.48 -2.40
CA LEU A 23 -22.13 3.91 -2.62
C LEU A 23 -21.54 4.62 -1.40
N PHE A 24 -22.35 5.43 -0.71
CA PHE A 24 -21.94 6.09 0.52
C PHE A 24 -21.61 5.07 1.62
N VAL A 25 -22.47 4.07 1.83
CA VAL A 25 -22.23 2.98 2.82
C VAL A 25 -20.94 2.22 2.47
N LEU A 26 -20.72 1.88 1.19
CA LEU A 26 -19.47 1.23 0.77
C LEU A 26 -18.24 2.09 1.04
N ALA A 27 -18.31 3.39 0.73
CA ALA A 27 -17.21 4.32 0.98
C ALA A 27 -16.87 4.42 2.47
N VAL A 28 -17.90 4.52 3.33
CA VAL A 28 -17.73 4.51 4.79
C VAL A 28 -17.16 3.19 5.27
N ALA A 29 -17.71 2.06 4.82
CA ALA A 29 -17.25 0.73 5.22
C ALA A 29 -15.79 0.48 4.81
N SER A 30 -15.37 0.95 3.63
CA SER A 30 -13.98 0.82 3.17
C SER A 30 -13.00 1.61 4.03
N HIS A 31 -13.43 2.73 4.60
CA HIS A 31 -12.60 3.57 5.46
C HIS A 31 -12.29 2.93 6.82
N PHE A 32 -13.20 2.11 7.34
CA PHE A 32 -13.04 1.45 8.65
C PHE A 32 -12.27 0.13 8.60
N LYS A 33 -12.06 -0.46 7.43
CA LYS A 33 -11.40 -1.76 7.29
C LYS A 33 -9.88 -1.61 7.25
N ARG A 34 -9.26 -1.27 8.38
CA ARG A 34 -7.81 -1.45 8.54
C ARG A 34 -7.56 -2.90 8.97
N ILE A 35 -6.94 -3.66 8.09
CA ILE A 35 -6.46 -5.00 8.44
C ILE A 35 -5.27 -4.81 9.38
N VAL A 36 -5.42 -5.26 10.62
CA VAL A 36 -4.36 -5.29 11.61
C VAL A 36 -3.95 -6.75 11.76
N TYR A 37 -2.72 -7.07 11.39
CA TYR A 37 -2.17 -8.40 11.57
C TYR A 37 -1.63 -8.56 13.01
N PRO A 38 -1.70 -9.77 13.59
CA PRO A 38 -1.08 -10.06 14.87
C PRO A 38 0.42 -9.81 14.78
N LYS A 39 1.04 -9.54 15.92
CA LYS A 39 2.48 -9.28 15.97
C LYS A 39 3.24 -10.57 15.63
N ALA A 40 4.18 -10.46 14.68
CA ALA A 40 5.04 -11.58 14.30
C ALA A 40 5.91 -12.02 15.49
N GLU A 41 6.02 -13.33 15.67
CA GLU A 41 6.86 -13.92 16.72
C GLU A 41 8.33 -13.97 16.30
N LYS A 42 8.59 -13.96 14.99
CA LYS A 42 9.93 -14.12 14.41
C LYS A 42 10.35 -12.88 13.64
N LYS A 43 11.65 -12.59 13.68
CA LYS A 43 12.28 -11.65 12.76
C LYS A 43 12.74 -12.41 11.52
N TYR A 44 12.51 -11.83 10.34
CA TYR A 44 12.86 -12.42 9.05
C TYR A 44 14.01 -11.64 8.42
N HIS A 45 14.93 -12.33 7.75
CA HIS A 45 15.96 -11.67 6.96
C HIS A 45 15.34 -11.11 5.68
N CYS A 46 15.47 -9.80 5.49
CA CYS A 46 14.87 -9.07 4.38
C CYS A 46 15.95 -8.50 3.46
N ALA A 47 15.89 -8.83 2.18
CA ALA A 47 16.67 -8.15 1.14
C ALA A 47 15.87 -6.98 0.59
N ILE A 48 16.44 -5.78 0.58
CA ILE A 48 15.81 -4.57 0.05
C ILE A 48 16.52 -4.19 -1.25
N LEU A 49 15.84 -4.39 -2.38
CA LEU A 49 16.29 -4.05 -3.70
C LEU A 49 15.97 -2.59 -4.02
N VAL A 50 16.98 -1.80 -4.34
CA VAL A 50 16.89 -0.37 -4.66
C VAL A 50 17.50 -0.12 -6.03
N PRO A 51 16.89 0.68 -6.93
CA PRO A 51 17.51 1.06 -8.19
C PRO A 51 18.86 1.77 -7.96
N GLU A 52 19.88 1.47 -8.79
CA GLU A 52 21.24 2.01 -8.60
C GLU A 52 21.32 3.54 -8.65
N GLU A 53 20.43 4.18 -9.42
CA GLU A 53 20.35 5.64 -9.51
C GLU A 53 19.67 6.30 -8.31
N SER A 54 19.22 5.50 -7.34
CA SER A 54 18.40 5.98 -6.23
C SER A 54 19.24 6.22 -4.99
N PRO A 55 19.00 7.31 -4.23
CA PRO A 55 19.55 7.43 -2.90
C PRO A 55 18.97 6.31 -2.01
N LEU A 56 19.82 5.69 -1.21
CA LEU A 56 19.38 4.67 -0.26
C LEU A 56 18.34 5.27 0.70
N PRO A 57 17.22 4.60 0.91
CA PRO A 57 16.21 5.06 1.83
C PRO A 57 16.74 5.09 3.26
N VAL A 58 16.40 6.13 4.01
CA VAL A 58 16.74 6.21 5.42
C VAL A 58 15.78 5.27 6.17
N ILE A 59 16.30 4.12 6.59
CA ILE A 59 15.59 3.20 7.48
C ILE A 59 16.22 3.33 8.87
N TYR A 60 15.39 3.49 9.87
CA TYR A 60 15.83 3.42 11.25
C TYR A 60 16.30 2.01 11.56
N ARG A 61 17.55 1.89 12.01
CA ARG A 61 18.32 0.66 12.25
C ARG A 61 17.49 -0.49 12.80
N GLU A 62 17.38 -1.55 12.01
CA GLU A 62 17.16 -2.91 12.49
C GLU A 62 18.20 -3.83 11.82
N GLU A 63 18.75 -4.79 12.58
CA GLU A 63 19.84 -5.67 12.14
C GLU A 63 19.41 -6.77 11.16
N SER A 64 18.15 -6.76 10.71
CA SER A 64 17.53 -7.86 9.95
C SER A 64 17.33 -7.60 8.47
N TYR A 65 17.94 -6.57 7.90
CA TYR A 65 17.82 -6.28 6.47
C TYR A 65 19.15 -5.87 5.85
N GLU A 66 19.26 -6.14 4.54
CA GLU A 66 20.40 -5.75 3.73
C GLU A 66 19.92 -5.04 2.46
N PHE A 67 20.68 -4.02 2.01
CA PHE A 67 20.40 -3.29 0.78
C PHE A 67 21.21 -3.86 -0.39
N PHE A 68 20.52 -4.07 -1.50
CA PHE A 68 21.09 -4.44 -2.77
C PHE A 68 20.68 -3.42 -3.83
N THR A 69 21.63 -2.94 -4.61
CA THR A 69 21.35 -2.08 -5.76
C THR A 69 21.15 -2.92 -7.00
N TYR A 70 20.25 -2.51 -7.88
CA TYR A 70 20.01 -3.19 -9.16
C TYR A 70 19.87 -2.19 -10.30
N ASN A 71 20.38 -2.57 -11.48
CA ASN A 71 20.14 -1.90 -12.76
C ASN A 71 19.01 -2.61 -13.51
N ASP A 72 19.05 -3.95 -13.49
CA ASP A 72 17.99 -4.82 -13.99
C ASP A 72 17.41 -5.63 -12.84
N LEU A 73 16.11 -5.51 -12.64
CA LEU A 73 15.38 -6.18 -11.56
C LEU A 73 15.52 -7.71 -11.62
N HIS A 74 15.50 -8.29 -12.84
CA HIS A 74 15.66 -9.74 -13.01
C HIS A 74 17.03 -10.21 -12.56
N GLN A 75 18.09 -9.48 -12.90
CA GLN A 75 19.43 -9.79 -12.43
C GLN A 75 19.53 -9.62 -10.92
N GLY A 76 19.00 -8.52 -10.37
CA GLY A 76 19.02 -8.26 -8.94
C GLY A 76 18.37 -9.38 -8.12
N ILE A 77 17.21 -9.89 -8.56
CA ILE A 77 16.52 -11.00 -7.87
C ILE A 77 17.31 -12.32 -7.98
N ASN A 78 17.92 -12.58 -9.13
CA ASN A 78 18.67 -13.82 -9.37
C ASN A 78 20.01 -13.87 -8.64
N THR A 79 20.58 -12.74 -8.25
CA THR A 79 21.80 -12.66 -7.46
C THR A 79 21.58 -12.86 -5.96
N LEU A 80 20.33 -12.77 -5.50
CA LEU A 80 20.00 -12.98 -4.09
C LEU A 80 20.09 -14.46 -3.71
N ASP A 81 20.68 -14.70 -2.56
CA ASP A 81 20.66 -16.04 -1.93
C ASP A 81 19.29 -16.34 -1.35
N LYS A 82 18.53 -17.18 -2.05
CA LYS A 82 17.15 -17.55 -1.70
C LYS A 82 17.05 -18.36 -0.41
N GLU A 83 18.14 -18.95 0.05
CA GLU A 83 18.17 -19.70 1.31
C GLU A 83 18.36 -18.75 2.50
N HIS A 84 19.05 -17.64 2.28
CA HIS A 84 19.34 -16.65 3.32
C HIS A 84 18.20 -15.65 3.55
N TYR A 85 17.56 -15.15 2.46
CA TYR A 85 16.51 -14.14 2.56
C TYR A 85 15.13 -14.75 2.42
N GLN A 86 14.31 -14.62 3.48
CA GLN A 86 12.90 -15.05 3.47
C GLN A 86 11.99 -14.01 2.82
N LEU A 87 12.40 -12.75 2.83
CA LEU A 87 11.61 -11.65 2.30
C LEU A 87 12.44 -10.81 1.32
N VAL A 88 11.83 -10.45 0.20
CA VAL A 88 12.42 -9.54 -0.77
C VAL A 88 11.51 -8.33 -0.94
N LEU A 89 12.05 -7.16 -0.67
CA LEU A 89 11.37 -5.89 -0.83
C LEU A 89 11.94 -5.16 -2.04
N ILE A 90 11.08 -4.82 -3.00
CA ILE A 90 11.47 -4.10 -4.21
C ILE A 90 10.96 -2.67 -4.08
N LEU A 91 11.87 -1.71 -4.06
CA LEU A 91 11.55 -0.29 -4.09
C LEU A 91 11.72 0.22 -5.52
N SER A 92 10.63 0.69 -6.11
CA SER A 92 10.61 1.17 -7.50
C SER A 92 10.84 2.68 -7.64
N ASN A 93 10.85 3.42 -6.53
CA ASN A 93 10.98 4.87 -6.55
C ASN A 93 12.00 5.36 -5.52
N THR A 94 12.67 6.45 -5.87
CA THR A 94 13.92 6.93 -5.29
C THR A 94 13.80 7.77 -4.01
N ALA A 95 12.66 8.37 -3.76
CA ALA A 95 12.48 9.32 -2.66
C ALA A 95 11.51 8.76 -1.62
N ILE A 96 11.86 7.60 -1.06
CA ILE A 96 11.00 6.93 -0.09
C ILE A 96 11.62 7.07 1.31
N SER A 97 10.87 7.71 2.22
CA SER A 97 11.11 7.61 3.65
C SER A 97 10.31 6.43 4.18
N LEU A 98 10.98 5.45 4.76
CA LEU A 98 10.32 4.29 5.34
C LEU A 98 9.97 4.58 6.81
N SER A 99 8.72 4.30 7.19
CA SER A 99 8.27 4.44 8.57
C SER A 99 9.08 3.50 9.49
N PRO A 100 9.40 3.90 10.73
CA PRO A 100 10.09 3.03 11.70
C PRO A 100 9.41 1.68 11.92
N LEU A 101 8.07 1.63 11.80
CA LEU A 101 7.27 0.41 11.95
C LEU A 101 7.02 -0.33 10.63
N PHE A 102 7.69 0.06 9.56
CA PHE A 102 7.44 -0.45 8.23
C PHE A 102 7.75 -1.96 8.12
N LEU A 103 8.95 -2.36 8.51
CA LEU A 103 9.36 -3.76 8.48
C LEU A 103 8.53 -4.63 9.44
N GLU A 104 8.20 -4.11 10.63
CA GLU A 104 7.33 -4.82 11.58
C GLU A 104 5.96 -5.14 10.95
N LYS A 105 5.37 -4.22 10.21
CA LYS A 105 4.10 -4.47 9.52
C LYS A 105 4.22 -5.53 8.43
N ILE A 106 5.34 -5.55 7.71
CA ILE A 106 5.60 -6.57 6.69
C ILE A 106 5.77 -7.94 7.35
N TYR A 107 6.54 -8.04 8.42
CA TYR A 107 6.73 -9.29 9.16
C TYR A 107 5.41 -9.83 9.71
N ASN A 108 4.58 -8.96 10.29
CA ASN A 108 3.26 -9.33 10.80
C ASN A 108 2.34 -9.89 9.69
N ALA A 109 2.36 -9.27 8.52
CA ALA A 109 1.56 -9.74 7.39
C ALA A 109 2.11 -11.06 6.82
N TYR A 110 3.43 -11.21 6.74
CA TYR A 110 4.06 -12.45 6.27
C TYR A 110 3.79 -13.62 7.21
N ASP A 111 3.91 -13.41 8.52
CA ASP A 111 3.61 -14.42 9.55
C ASP A 111 2.14 -14.85 9.55
N ALA A 112 1.24 -13.93 9.17
CA ALA A 112 -0.18 -14.22 8.93
C ALA A 112 -0.45 -14.96 7.60
N GLY A 113 0.59 -15.36 6.85
CA GLY A 113 0.47 -16.15 5.62
C GLY A 113 0.33 -15.33 4.33
N ILE A 114 0.57 -14.01 4.36
CA ILE A 114 0.53 -13.17 3.16
C ILE A 114 1.85 -13.30 2.40
N GLN A 115 1.82 -13.88 1.21
CA GLN A 115 3.01 -14.13 0.38
C GLN A 115 3.42 -12.94 -0.49
N ALA A 116 2.50 -12.04 -0.81
CA ALA A 116 2.76 -10.86 -1.63
C ALA A 116 2.08 -9.64 -1.05
N ILE A 117 2.84 -8.56 -0.83
CA ILE A 117 2.38 -7.32 -0.24
C ILE A 117 2.69 -6.17 -1.18
N GLN A 118 1.67 -5.46 -1.63
CA GLN A 118 1.85 -4.23 -2.38
C GLN A 118 1.90 -3.06 -1.41
N LEU A 119 2.99 -2.28 -1.49
CA LEU A 119 3.18 -1.10 -0.66
C LEU A 119 2.47 0.10 -1.25
N HIS A 120 1.83 0.87 -0.39
CA HIS A 120 1.22 2.13 -0.77
C HIS A 120 2.13 3.29 -0.37
N THR A 121 2.57 4.07 -1.36
CA THR A 121 3.37 5.28 -1.15
C THR A 121 2.47 6.46 -0.87
N VAL A 122 2.72 7.15 0.23
CA VAL A 122 2.00 8.37 0.61
C VAL A 122 2.93 9.56 0.49
N ILE A 123 2.46 10.64 -0.11
CA ILE A 123 3.22 11.90 -0.19
C ILE A 123 3.28 12.53 1.20
N GLU A 124 4.47 12.58 1.80
CA GLU A 124 4.68 13.14 3.13
C GLU A 124 4.47 14.66 3.14
N ASN A 125 4.93 15.35 2.11
CA ASN A 125 4.79 16.81 2.01
C ASN A 125 3.43 17.22 1.43
N ARG A 126 2.43 17.32 2.31
CA ARG A 126 1.06 17.73 1.97
C ARG A 126 0.85 19.26 1.96
N LYS A 127 1.91 20.07 2.06
CA LYS A 127 1.84 21.54 2.19
C LYS A 127 1.51 22.28 0.88
N GLY A 128 0.92 21.67 -0.10
CA GLY A 128 0.51 22.30 -1.35
C GLY A 128 -0.84 21.79 -1.81
N PHE A 129 -1.64 22.68 -2.43
CA PHE A 129 -2.94 22.31 -2.97
C PHE A 129 -2.84 21.13 -3.96
N CYS A 130 -1.87 21.16 -4.88
CA CYS A 130 -1.64 20.08 -5.84
C CYS A 130 -1.19 18.77 -5.19
N ASN A 131 -0.44 18.80 -4.08
CA ASN A 131 0.02 17.61 -3.41
C ASN A 131 -1.09 16.89 -2.62
N ARG A 132 -2.15 17.61 -2.24
CA ARG A 132 -3.33 17.01 -1.61
C ARG A 132 -4.10 16.11 -2.58
N PHE A 133 -4.18 16.48 -3.84
CA PHE A 133 -4.87 15.67 -4.85
C PHE A 133 -4.11 14.43 -5.30
N ARG A 134 -2.77 14.42 -5.20
CA ARG A 134 -1.95 13.24 -5.49
C ARG A 134 -1.90 12.21 -4.35
N ALA A 135 -2.38 12.59 -3.17
CA ALA A 135 -2.37 11.73 -1.98
C ALA A 135 -3.69 10.94 -1.78
N ILE A 136 -4.63 11.07 -2.74
CA ILE A 136 -5.88 10.29 -2.82
C ILE A 136 -5.67 9.16 -3.82
#